data_3068da406b3ce4a19735bfa625136277
#
_entry.id   3068da406b3ce4a19735bfa625136277
#
_cell.length_a   1.000
_cell.length_b   1.000
_cell.length_c   1.000
_cell.angle_alpha   90.00
_cell.angle_beta   90.00
_cell.angle_gamma   90.00
#
_symmetry.space_group_name_H-M   'P 1'
#
loop_
_entity.id
_entity.type
_entity.pdbx_description
1 polymer ?
#
loop_
_entity_poly.entity_id
_entity_poly.type
_entity_poly.pdbx_seq_one_letter_code
_entity_poly.pdbx_strand_id
1 'polypeptide(L)'
;ALGAALEAEFIDIFTDVGGIMTADPRVVEDAQILLKTTYNEICNLAQQGAKVIHPRAVEIAMQYNIPIRVRSTFSEFSGTLITNQSEIDEQRSGGNASSLTGITQTSNIAQFTINSDLTYSLQNELFSKLEEAHISLDLINITQQAVGFTVKTDTADKVSSILDTLELKYSKRSDVAKISLVGAAMTGVPGVVNKVVNTLYSKEIPILQTTDSHTTIWVLVPEECSTNAIRALHQAFELHKPITH
;
A
#
# COMPACT_ATOMS: atom_id res chain seq x y z
N ALA A 1 19.87 11.80 3.77
CA ALA A 1 20.77 12.85 3.26
C ALA A 1 22.02 12.97 4.13
N LEU A 2 21.89 13.27 5.45
CA LEU A 2 23.06 13.47 6.32
C LEU A 2 23.94 12.23 6.40
N GLY A 3 23.37 11.04 6.61
CA GLY A 3 24.12 9.78 6.63
C GLY A 3 24.85 9.49 5.32
N ALA A 4 24.25 9.81 4.18
CA ALA A 4 24.89 9.68 2.88
C ALA A 4 26.07 10.66 2.72
N ALA A 5 25.92 11.90 3.18
CA ALA A 5 26.99 12.91 3.12
C ALA A 5 28.18 12.59 4.05
N LEU A 6 27.94 11.85 5.12
CA LEU A 6 28.94 11.42 6.10
C LEU A 6 29.52 10.02 5.81
N GLU A 7 29.06 9.36 4.75
CA GLU A 7 29.42 7.97 4.41
C GLU A 7 29.22 7.02 5.61
N ALA A 8 28.09 7.18 6.30
CA ALA A 8 27.80 6.44 7.52
C ALA A 8 27.64 4.93 7.23
N GLU A 9 28.11 4.07 8.11
CA GLU A 9 27.94 2.63 8.04
C GLU A 9 26.47 2.20 8.18
N PHE A 10 25.69 2.94 8.98
CA PHE A 10 24.25 2.76 9.15
C PHE A 10 23.59 4.04 9.70
N ILE A 11 22.26 4.10 9.65
CA ILE A 11 21.47 5.22 10.14
C ILE A 11 20.46 4.69 11.16
N ASP A 12 20.49 5.18 12.39
CA ASP A 12 19.44 4.92 13.39
C ASP A 12 18.37 6.03 13.33
N ILE A 13 17.12 5.63 13.17
CA ILE A 13 15.95 6.51 13.27
C ILE A 13 15.23 6.14 14.56
N PHE A 14 15.31 7.03 15.53
CA PHE A 14 14.61 6.90 16.80
C PHE A 14 13.20 7.49 16.69
N THR A 15 12.20 6.71 17.15
CA THR A 15 10.79 7.06 17.11
C THR A 15 10.10 6.61 18.40
N ASP A 16 8.82 6.85 18.54
CA ASP A 16 7.96 6.41 19.64
C ASP A 16 7.48 4.96 19.51
N VAL A 17 7.66 4.34 18.34
CA VAL A 17 7.30 2.94 18.10
C VAL A 17 8.51 2.01 18.10
N GLY A 18 8.31 0.73 18.42
CA GLY A 18 9.39 -0.27 18.55
C GLY A 18 10.05 -0.65 17.23
N GLY A 19 9.46 -0.29 16.10
CA GLY A 19 9.90 -0.65 14.75
C GLY A 19 8.76 -0.56 13.75
N ILE A 20 8.98 -1.05 12.54
CA ILE A 20 7.94 -1.14 11.52
C ILE A 20 7.17 -2.44 11.73
N MET A 21 5.84 -2.37 11.69
CA MET A 21 4.97 -3.51 12.00
C MET A 21 4.27 -4.04 10.75
N THR A 22 3.82 -5.28 10.82
CA THR A 22 3.08 -5.97 9.75
C THR A 22 1.71 -5.35 9.43
N ALA A 23 1.16 -4.57 10.36
CA ALA A 23 -0.01 -3.71 10.20
C ALA A 23 0.01 -2.61 11.26
N ASP A 24 -0.93 -1.64 11.18
CA ASP A 24 -1.11 -0.64 12.24
C ASP A 24 -1.63 -1.33 13.53
N PRO A 25 -0.90 -1.29 14.64
CA PRO A 25 -1.27 -1.95 15.89
C PRO A 25 -2.58 -1.40 16.50
N ARG A 26 -2.99 -0.19 16.12
CA ARG A 26 -4.29 0.38 16.53
C ARG A 26 -5.47 -0.31 15.83
N VAL A 27 -5.21 -0.95 14.68
CA VAL A 27 -6.20 -1.70 13.89
C VAL A 27 -6.08 -3.20 14.15
N VAL A 28 -4.85 -3.71 14.24
CA VAL A 28 -4.52 -5.14 14.41
C VAL A 28 -3.65 -5.30 15.65
N GLU A 29 -4.24 -5.76 16.74
CA GLU A 29 -3.59 -5.86 18.06
C GLU A 29 -2.41 -6.85 18.08
N ASP A 30 -2.46 -7.90 17.26
CA ASP A 30 -1.45 -8.94 17.13
C ASP A 30 -0.45 -8.68 15.99
N ALA A 31 -0.37 -7.43 15.49
CA ALA A 31 0.63 -7.04 14.52
C ALA A 31 2.05 -7.24 15.08
N GLN A 32 2.94 -7.80 14.27
CA GLN A 32 4.31 -8.13 14.66
C GLN A 32 5.31 -7.07 14.15
N ILE A 33 6.40 -6.86 14.90
CA ILE A 33 7.50 -6.02 14.42
C ILE A 33 8.30 -6.80 13.36
N LEU A 34 8.53 -6.18 12.22
CA LEU A 34 9.43 -6.67 11.19
C LEU A 34 10.87 -6.51 11.67
N LEU A 35 11.57 -7.62 11.92
CA LEU A 35 12.97 -7.57 12.37
C LEU A 35 13.89 -7.08 11.26
N LYS A 36 13.63 -7.53 10.02
CA LYS A 36 14.40 -7.17 8.84
C LYS A 36 13.49 -7.07 7.60
N THR A 37 13.74 -6.10 6.74
CA THR A 37 12.96 -5.85 5.53
C THR A 37 13.79 -5.12 4.48
N THR A 38 13.33 -5.11 3.22
CA THR A 38 14.02 -4.40 2.13
C THR A 38 13.62 -2.94 2.04
N TYR A 39 14.49 -2.12 1.41
CA TYR A 39 14.15 -0.73 1.09
C TYR A 39 12.88 -0.63 0.25
N ASN A 40 12.72 -1.51 -0.75
CA ASN A 40 11.55 -1.49 -1.64
C ASN A 40 10.25 -1.80 -0.89
N GLU A 41 10.22 -2.80 -0.02
CA GLU A 41 9.05 -3.13 0.79
C GLU A 41 8.65 -1.96 1.68
N ILE A 42 9.63 -1.30 2.31
CA ILE A 42 9.35 -0.15 3.18
C ILE A 42 8.91 1.08 2.40
N CYS A 43 9.53 1.37 1.24
CA CYS A 43 9.04 2.43 0.37
C CYS A 43 7.58 2.20 -0.03
N ASN A 44 7.23 0.97 -0.41
CA ASN A 44 5.85 0.60 -0.75
C ASN A 44 4.91 0.74 0.45
N LEU A 45 5.25 0.19 1.62
CA LEU A 45 4.44 0.33 2.83
C LEU A 45 4.22 1.81 3.20
N ALA A 46 5.27 2.63 3.17
CA ALA A 46 5.20 4.04 3.51
C ALA A 46 4.37 4.86 2.50
N GLN A 47 4.48 4.56 1.20
CA GLN A 47 3.65 5.17 0.15
C GLN A 47 2.18 4.77 0.26
N GLN A 48 1.91 3.56 0.76
CA GLN A 48 0.57 3.01 0.91
C GLN A 48 -0.08 3.30 2.27
N GLY A 49 0.51 4.14 3.11
CA GLY A 49 -0.13 4.66 4.32
C GLY A 49 0.57 4.33 5.65
N ALA A 50 1.63 3.53 5.66
CA ALA A 50 2.44 3.32 6.87
C ALA A 50 3.23 4.60 7.19
N LYS A 51 2.96 5.22 8.36
CA LYS A 51 3.50 6.55 8.71
C LYS A 51 4.74 6.52 9.62
N VAL A 52 5.46 5.41 9.67
CA VAL A 52 6.62 5.25 10.57
C VAL A 52 7.88 5.93 10.03
N ILE A 53 8.06 5.93 8.71
CA ILE A 53 9.23 6.51 8.03
C ILE A 53 8.79 7.22 6.75
N HIS A 54 9.49 8.30 6.39
CA HIS A 54 9.22 8.99 5.15
C HIS A 54 9.88 8.26 3.97
N PRO A 55 9.15 7.94 2.85
CA PRO A 55 9.69 7.19 1.71
C PRO A 55 10.99 7.79 1.15
N ARG A 56 11.07 9.12 1.06
CA ARG A 56 12.26 9.81 0.55
C ARG A 56 13.53 9.54 1.36
N ALA A 57 13.40 9.32 2.66
CA ALA A 57 14.55 8.98 3.51
C ALA A 57 15.08 7.58 3.18
N VAL A 58 14.17 6.63 2.92
CA VAL A 58 14.50 5.26 2.51
C VAL A 58 15.13 5.23 1.12
N GLU A 59 14.55 5.96 0.15
CA GLU A 59 15.08 6.08 -1.22
C GLU A 59 16.53 6.59 -1.24
N ILE A 60 16.84 7.64 -0.45
CA ILE A 60 18.21 8.17 -0.36
C ILE A 60 19.15 7.12 0.25
N ALA A 61 18.75 6.45 1.31
CA ALA A 61 19.58 5.43 1.93
C ALA A 61 19.83 4.24 0.99
N MET A 62 18.80 3.83 0.22
CA MET A 62 18.91 2.79 -0.80
C MET A 62 19.92 3.18 -1.90
N GLN A 63 19.91 4.44 -2.39
CA GLN A 63 20.84 4.92 -3.41
C GLN A 63 22.31 4.84 -2.98
N TYR A 64 22.57 5.03 -1.68
CA TYR A 64 23.91 4.98 -1.10
C TYR A 64 24.24 3.66 -0.40
N ASN A 65 23.32 2.67 -0.46
CA ASN A 65 23.49 1.38 0.19
C ASN A 65 23.73 1.45 1.70
N ILE A 66 23.10 2.40 2.39
CA ILE A 66 23.27 2.61 3.82
C ILE A 66 22.10 1.97 4.57
N PRO A 67 22.34 0.93 5.39
CA PRO A 67 21.30 0.30 6.21
C PRO A 67 20.64 1.31 7.15
N ILE A 68 19.31 1.19 7.35
CA ILE A 68 18.55 1.99 8.29
C ILE A 68 18.02 1.07 9.39
N ARG A 69 18.13 1.47 10.64
CA ARG A 69 17.39 0.87 11.75
C ARG A 69 16.32 1.84 12.24
N VAL A 70 15.10 1.36 12.35
CA VAL A 70 13.98 2.08 12.96
C VAL A 70 13.72 1.45 14.32
N ARG A 71 13.87 2.21 15.40
CA ARG A 71 13.81 1.69 16.76
C ARG A 71 13.19 2.69 17.72
N SER A 72 12.69 2.20 18.86
CA SER A 72 12.13 3.05 19.89
C SER A 72 13.22 3.82 20.66
N THR A 73 12.91 5.08 20.97
CA THR A 73 13.71 5.88 21.90
C THR A 73 13.66 5.34 23.35
N PHE A 74 12.61 4.57 23.66
CA PHE A 74 12.29 4.14 25.04
C PHE A 74 12.60 2.65 25.29
N SER A 75 13.26 1.96 24.37
CA SER A 75 13.53 0.52 24.46
C SER A 75 14.92 0.17 23.95
N GLU A 76 15.54 -0.82 24.57
CA GLU A 76 16.81 -1.45 24.14
C GLU A 76 16.62 -2.37 22.91
N PHE A 77 15.38 -2.64 22.51
CA PHE A 77 15.09 -3.51 21.37
C PHE A 77 15.70 -2.96 20.07
N SER A 78 16.30 -3.84 19.26
CA SER A 78 17.05 -3.46 18.04
C SER A 78 16.17 -2.82 16.94
N GLY A 79 14.85 -3.02 17.01
CA GLY A 79 13.90 -2.47 16.05
C GLY A 79 13.90 -3.20 14.72
N THR A 80 13.58 -2.47 13.65
CA THR A 80 13.55 -2.98 12.27
C THR A 80 14.79 -2.57 11.50
N LEU A 81 15.52 -3.53 10.94
CA LEU A 81 16.62 -3.29 10.02
C LEU A 81 16.09 -3.24 8.58
N ILE A 82 16.36 -2.17 7.87
CA ILE A 82 16.05 -1.96 6.46
C ILE A 82 17.34 -2.03 5.65
N THR A 83 17.41 -2.97 4.70
CA THR A 83 18.63 -3.24 3.94
C THR A 83 18.33 -3.78 2.53
N ASN A 84 19.32 -4.25 1.81
CA ASN A 84 19.18 -4.83 0.48
C ASN A 84 18.56 -6.23 0.49
N GLN A 85 17.97 -6.62 -0.66
CA GLN A 85 17.40 -7.95 -0.87
C GLN A 85 18.42 -9.07 -0.66
N SER A 86 19.67 -8.91 -1.15
CA SER A 86 20.72 -9.91 -1.04
C SER A 86 21.04 -10.33 0.41
N GLU A 87 20.97 -9.37 1.33
CA GLU A 87 21.21 -9.65 2.76
C GLU A 87 20.02 -10.34 3.45
N ILE A 88 18.85 -10.36 2.80
CA ILE A 88 17.63 -11.00 3.31
C ILE A 88 17.51 -12.43 2.77
N ASP A 89 17.85 -12.65 1.51
CA ASP A 89 17.71 -13.95 0.85
C ASP A 89 18.60 -15.03 1.48
N GLU A 90 19.77 -14.66 2.01
CA GLU A 90 20.63 -15.57 2.76
C GLU A 90 19.94 -16.18 3.99
N GLN A 91 18.96 -15.47 4.57
CA GLN A 91 18.23 -15.91 5.77
C GLN A 91 16.85 -16.51 5.47
N ARG A 92 16.22 -16.16 4.33
CA ARG A 92 14.90 -16.69 3.91
C ARG A 92 14.96 -18.04 3.19
N SER A 93 16.13 -18.61 2.95
CA SER A 93 16.35 -19.90 2.24
C SER A 93 15.79 -21.14 2.95
N GLY A 94 15.12 -21.00 4.07
CA GLY A 94 14.55 -22.06 4.90
C GLY A 94 13.03 -22.17 4.86
N GLY A 95 12.41 -22.30 3.69
CA GLY A 95 11.05 -22.82 3.49
C GLY A 95 9.88 -21.99 4.10
N ASN A 96 8.85 -21.73 3.33
CA ASN A 96 7.57 -21.09 3.71
C ASN A 96 7.61 -19.62 4.20
N ALA A 97 8.51 -18.81 3.67
CA ALA A 97 8.41 -17.37 3.87
C ALA A 97 7.08 -16.88 3.28
N SER A 98 6.19 -16.33 4.11
CA SER A 98 5.05 -15.56 3.64
C SER A 98 5.55 -14.52 2.65
N SER A 99 5.04 -14.52 1.43
CA SER A 99 5.42 -13.53 0.40
C SER A 99 4.97 -12.11 0.81
N LEU A 100 4.17 -12.01 1.87
CA LEU A 100 3.59 -10.76 2.36
C LEU A 100 4.38 -10.22 3.55
N THR A 101 4.78 -8.95 3.44
CA THR A 101 5.52 -8.22 4.48
C THR A 101 4.59 -7.48 5.41
N GLY A 102 3.52 -6.86 4.88
CA GLY A 102 2.58 -6.13 5.70
C GLY A 102 1.35 -5.66 4.95
N ILE A 103 0.38 -5.16 5.71
CA ILE A 103 -0.90 -4.66 5.21
C ILE A 103 -1.11 -3.24 5.74
N THR A 104 -1.47 -2.33 4.84
CA THR A 104 -1.80 -0.94 5.18
C THR A 104 -3.16 -0.56 4.62
N GLN A 105 -3.69 0.57 5.08
CA GLN A 105 -4.89 1.15 4.51
C GLN A 105 -4.70 2.62 4.17
N THR A 106 -5.45 3.07 3.17
CA THR A 106 -5.62 4.48 2.84
C THR A 106 -7.11 4.79 2.83
N SER A 107 -7.52 5.67 3.71
CA SER A 107 -8.87 6.24 3.80
C SER A 107 -8.92 7.64 3.20
N ASN A 108 -10.09 8.29 3.25
CA ASN A 108 -10.32 9.60 2.67
C ASN A 108 -10.05 9.63 1.16
N ILE A 109 -10.56 8.63 0.47
CA ILE A 109 -10.54 8.52 -0.98
C ILE A 109 -11.96 8.38 -1.53
N ALA A 110 -12.15 8.79 -2.78
CA ALA A 110 -13.41 8.64 -3.50
C ALA A 110 -13.14 7.87 -4.79
N GLN A 111 -14.01 6.90 -5.09
CA GLN A 111 -14.02 6.17 -6.35
C GLN A 111 -14.98 6.84 -7.33
N PHE A 112 -14.52 7.01 -8.56
CA PHE A 112 -15.34 7.40 -9.69
C PHE A 112 -15.39 6.24 -10.70
N THR A 113 -16.59 6.00 -11.23
CA THR A 113 -16.79 5.02 -12.31
C THR A 113 -17.63 5.69 -13.38
N ILE A 114 -17.09 5.84 -14.57
CA ILE A 114 -17.72 6.42 -15.74
C ILE A 114 -18.14 5.27 -16.63
N ASN A 115 -19.44 5.01 -16.71
CA ASN A 115 -20.04 3.95 -17.51
C ASN A 115 -20.58 4.58 -18.81
N SER A 116 -19.76 4.73 -19.81
CA SER A 116 -20.17 5.20 -21.12
C SER A 116 -19.20 4.71 -22.18
N ASP A 117 -19.69 4.61 -23.41
CA ASP A 117 -18.85 4.38 -24.59
C ASP A 117 -17.98 5.62 -24.83
N LEU A 118 -16.95 5.80 -24.00
CA LEU A 118 -16.01 6.90 -24.12
C LEU A 118 -15.21 6.74 -25.41
N THR A 119 -15.41 7.65 -26.35
CA THR A 119 -14.53 7.75 -27.52
C THR A 119 -13.10 8.08 -27.06
N TYR A 120 -12.09 7.70 -27.84
CA TYR A 120 -10.70 8.06 -27.54
C TYR A 120 -10.51 9.57 -27.35
N SER A 121 -11.21 10.40 -28.12
CA SER A 121 -11.15 11.85 -27.99
C SER A 121 -11.64 12.31 -26.62
N LEU A 122 -12.76 11.78 -26.15
CA LEU A 122 -13.37 12.17 -24.86
C LEU A 122 -12.56 11.63 -23.68
N GLN A 123 -11.97 10.43 -23.79
CA GLN A 123 -11.02 9.93 -22.80
C GLN A 123 -9.81 10.85 -22.69
N ASN A 124 -9.21 11.23 -23.82
CA ASN A 124 -8.06 12.12 -23.83
C ASN A 124 -8.41 13.50 -23.22
N GLU A 125 -9.57 14.06 -23.56
CA GLU A 125 -10.04 15.33 -23.02
C GLU A 125 -10.25 15.24 -21.49
N LEU A 126 -10.86 14.16 -20.99
CA LEU A 126 -11.03 13.90 -19.56
C LEU A 126 -9.68 13.93 -18.82
N PHE A 127 -8.71 13.11 -19.28
CA PHE A 127 -7.42 13.03 -18.60
C PHE A 127 -6.62 14.33 -18.70
N SER A 128 -6.71 15.07 -19.82
CA SER A 128 -6.10 16.39 -19.97
C SER A 128 -6.67 17.39 -18.97
N LYS A 129 -8.01 17.43 -18.79
CA LYS A 129 -8.64 18.31 -17.80
C LYS A 129 -8.27 17.95 -16.36
N LEU A 130 -8.13 16.66 -16.05
CA LEU A 130 -7.69 16.20 -14.73
C LEU A 130 -6.23 16.60 -14.45
N GLU A 131 -5.35 16.51 -15.47
CA GLU A 131 -3.95 16.97 -15.39
C GLU A 131 -3.87 18.48 -15.20
N GLU A 132 -4.56 19.27 -16.02
CA GLU A 132 -4.64 20.75 -15.90
C GLU A 132 -5.11 21.17 -14.50
N ALA A 133 -6.03 20.38 -13.91
CA ALA A 133 -6.54 20.60 -12.57
C ALA A 133 -5.58 20.14 -11.47
N HIS A 134 -4.41 19.55 -11.81
CA HIS A 134 -3.44 18.94 -10.89
C HIS A 134 -4.04 17.88 -9.99
N ILE A 135 -4.94 17.04 -10.52
CA ILE A 135 -5.58 15.94 -9.80
C ILE A 135 -4.76 14.67 -10.01
N SER A 136 -4.23 14.12 -8.93
CA SER A 136 -3.56 12.82 -8.93
C SER A 136 -4.58 11.71 -8.87
N LEU A 137 -4.49 10.76 -9.79
CA LEU A 137 -5.35 9.59 -9.86
C LEU A 137 -4.65 8.36 -9.27
N ASP A 138 -5.42 7.46 -8.66
CA ASP A 138 -4.97 6.17 -8.17
C ASP A 138 -5.96 5.06 -8.58
N LEU A 139 -5.57 3.79 -8.51
CA LEU A 139 -6.38 2.63 -8.90
C LEU A 139 -7.08 2.81 -10.26
N ILE A 140 -6.33 3.28 -11.26
CA ILE A 140 -6.89 3.54 -12.60
C ILE A 140 -7.20 2.23 -13.30
N ASN A 141 -8.42 2.11 -13.81
CA ASN A 141 -8.87 1.02 -14.66
C ASN A 141 -9.57 1.59 -15.91
N ILE A 142 -9.02 1.32 -17.07
CA ILE A 142 -9.59 1.75 -18.35
C ILE A 142 -9.95 0.51 -19.15
N THR A 143 -11.22 0.34 -19.41
CA THR A 143 -11.77 -0.72 -20.27
C THR A 143 -12.51 -0.11 -21.45
N GLN A 144 -12.94 -0.94 -22.39
CA GLN A 144 -13.78 -0.47 -23.50
C GLN A 144 -15.14 0.08 -23.05
N GLN A 145 -15.63 -0.35 -21.87
CA GLN A 145 -16.99 -0.07 -21.40
C GLN A 145 -17.02 0.92 -20.23
N ALA A 146 -15.89 1.10 -19.54
CA ALA A 146 -15.84 1.95 -18.35
C ALA A 146 -14.44 2.50 -18.08
N VAL A 147 -14.40 3.67 -17.46
CA VAL A 147 -13.19 4.23 -16.84
C VAL A 147 -13.45 4.35 -15.35
N GLY A 148 -12.60 3.72 -14.56
CA GLY A 148 -12.64 3.80 -13.10
C GLY A 148 -11.33 4.36 -12.55
N PHE A 149 -11.42 5.16 -11.49
CA PHE A 149 -10.25 5.63 -10.76
C PHE A 149 -10.63 6.09 -9.35
N THR A 150 -9.64 6.24 -8.50
CA THR A 150 -9.81 6.86 -7.18
C THR A 150 -9.02 8.14 -7.09
N VAL A 151 -9.51 9.06 -6.26
CA VAL A 151 -8.85 10.33 -5.92
C VAL A 151 -8.96 10.57 -4.43
N LYS A 152 -8.20 11.51 -3.88
CA LYS A 152 -8.42 11.99 -2.52
C LYS A 152 -9.77 12.68 -2.41
N THR A 153 -10.44 12.52 -1.27
CA THR A 153 -11.77 13.10 -1.02
C THR A 153 -11.79 14.62 -1.16
N ASP A 154 -10.69 15.30 -0.81
CA ASP A 154 -10.55 16.76 -0.93
C ASP A 154 -10.58 17.28 -2.37
N THR A 155 -10.26 16.42 -3.35
CA THR A 155 -10.30 16.75 -4.78
C THR A 155 -11.56 16.23 -5.48
N ALA A 156 -12.38 15.44 -4.79
CA ALA A 156 -13.51 14.72 -5.39
C ALA A 156 -14.58 15.65 -6.01
N ASP A 157 -14.88 16.78 -5.39
CA ASP A 157 -15.87 17.73 -5.93
C ASP A 157 -15.35 18.44 -7.19
N LYS A 158 -14.04 18.67 -7.26
CA LYS A 158 -13.42 19.23 -8.48
C LYS A 158 -13.47 18.21 -9.63
N VAL A 159 -13.28 16.93 -9.35
CA VAL A 159 -13.48 15.85 -10.33
C VAL A 159 -14.93 15.82 -10.81
N SER A 160 -15.90 15.87 -9.89
CA SER A 160 -17.33 15.92 -10.25
C SER A 160 -17.63 17.07 -11.21
N SER A 161 -17.14 18.29 -10.92
CA SER A 161 -17.33 19.45 -11.79
C SER A 161 -16.73 19.28 -13.18
N ILE A 162 -15.59 18.63 -13.30
CA ILE A 162 -14.97 18.31 -14.60
C ILE A 162 -15.83 17.32 -15.39
N LEU A 163 -16.29 16.26 -14.74
CA LEU A 163 -17.15 15.25 -15.35
C LEU A 163 -18.50 15.82 -15.82
N ASP A 164 -19.09 16.70 -15.01
CA ASP A 164 -20.33 17.42 -15.33
C ASP A 164 -20.14 18.36 -16.55
N THR A 165 -18.99 19.05 -16.61
CA THR A 165 -18.65 19.91 -17.76
C THR A 165 -18.49 19.14 -19.06
N LEU A 166 -18.01 17.89 -18.96
CA LEU A 166 -17.89 16.98 -20.10
C LEU A 166 -19.19 16.21 -20.40
N GLU A 167 -20.26 16.50 -19.68
CA GLU A 167 -21.56 15.80 -19.79
C GLU A 167 -21.46 14.29 -19.61
N LEU A 168 -20.46 13.80 -18.84
CA LEU A 168 -20.23 12.39 -18.61
C LEU A 168 -21.13 11.86 -17.50
N LYS A 169 -21.73 10.69 -17.75
CA LYS A 169 -22.48 9.96 -16.73
C LYS A 169 -21.51 9.15 -15.87
N TYR A 170 -21.51 9.37 -14.58
CA TYR A 170 -20.64 8.68 -13.63
C TYR A 170 -21.36 8.30 -12.34
N SER A 171 -20.77 7.37 -11.62
CA SER A 171 -21.08 7.13 -10.21
C SER A 171 -19.90 7.57 -9.35
N LYS A 172 -20.18 8.19 -8.21
CA LYS A 172 -19.22 8.60 -7.19
C LYS A 172 -19.50 7.83 -5.91
N ARG A 173 -18.46 7.25 -5.30
CA ARG A 173 -18.52 6.61 -4.00
C ARG A 173 -17.41 7.16 -3.12
N SER A 174 -17.76 7.81 -2.01
CA SER A 174 -16.82 8.49 -1.10
C SER A 174 -16.56 7.72 0.19
N ASP A 175 -17.31 6.65 0.43
CA ASP A 175 -17.26 5.78 1.60
C ASP A 175 -16.42 4.52 1.30
N VAL A 176 -15.19 4.72 0.85
CA VAL A 176 -14.32 3.62 0.43
C VAL A 176 -12.92 3.74 1.04
N ALA A 177 -12.30 2.58 1.29
CA ALA A 177 -10.94 2.45 1.74
C ALA A 177 -10.14 1.53 0.82
N LYS A 178 -8.89 1.88 0.55
CA LYS A 178 -7.93 1.06 -0.16
C LYS A 178 -7.10 0.27 0.84
N ILE A 179 -7.15 -1.06 0.77
CA ILE A 179 -6.28 -1.97 1.49
C ILE A 179 -5.12 -2.36 0.58
N SER A 180 -3.91 -2.21 1.07
CA SER A 180 -2.68 -2.53 0.33
C SER A 180 -1.93 -3.66 1.02
N LEU A 181 -1.79 -4.80 0.32
CA LEU A 181 -1.00 -5.94 0.75
C LEU A 181 0.38 -5.83 0.09
N VAL A 182 1.43 -5.64 0.86
CA VAL A 182 2.80 -5.42 0.36
C VAL A 182 3.68 -6.61 0.67
N GLY A 183 4.46 -7.06 -0.31
CA GLY A 183 5.39 -8.18 -0.17
C GLY A 183 6.50 -8.16 -1.23
N ALA A 184 7.50 -9.01 -1.05
CA ALA A 184 8.69 -9.02 -1.91
C ALA A 184 8.43 -9.55 -3.34
N ALA A 185 7.50 -10.50 -3.49
CA ALA A 185 7.20 -11.16 -4.76
C ALA A 185 5.74 -11.61 -4.77
N MET A 186 4.82 -10.69 -5.05
CA MET A 186 3.38 -10.97 -5.07
C MET A 186 2.94 -11.54 -6.41
N THR A 187 3.55 -11.07 -7.51
CA THR A 187 3.25 -11.54 -8.87
C THR A 187 3.96 -12.85 -9.16
N GLY A 188 3.24 -13.77 -9.78
CA GLY A 188 3.78 -15.09 -10.16
C GLY A 188 3.69 -16.15 -9.07
N VAL A 189 3.20 -15.81 -7.87
CA VAL A 189 2.88 -16.79 -6.82
C VAL A 189 1.42 -17.20 -6.95
N PRO A 190 1.13 -18.43 -7.45
CA PRO A 190 -0.24 -18.89 -7.59
C PRO A 190 -0.97 -18.89 -6.24
N GLY A 191 -2.23 -18.47 -6.24
CA GLY A 191 -3.09 -18.56 -5.08
C GLY A 191 -3.14 -17.33 -4.16
N VAL A 192 -2.23 -16.36 -4.29
CA VAL A 192 -2.24 -15.15 -3.43
C VAL A 192 -3.54 -14.36 -3.64
N VAL A 193 -3.89 -14.03 -4.88
CA VAL A 193 -5.13 -13.32 -5.20
C VAL A 193 -6.36 -14.12 -4.76
N ASN A 194 -6.36 -15.44 -5.01
CA ASN A 194 -7.45 -16.32 -4.58
C ASN A 194 -7.62 -16.30 -3.05
N LYS A 195 -6.51 -16.32 -2.31
CA LYS A 195 -6.53 -16.24 -0.85
C LYS A 195 -7.13 -14.91 -0.38
N VAL A 196 -6.77 -13.79 -1.01
CA VAL A 196 -7.36 -12.47 -0.72
C VAL A 196 -8.87 -12.49 -0.96
N VAL A 197 -9.30 -12.92 -2.16
CA VAL A 197 -10.72 -12.94 -2.55
C VAL A 197 -11.53 -13.85 -1.61
N ASN A 198 -11.06 -15.07 -1.36
CA ASN A 198 -11.75 -16.02 -0.49
C ASN A 198 -11.82 -15.52 0.96
N THR A 199 -10.77 -14.88 1.46
CA THR A 199 -10.76 -14.32 2.81
C THR A 199 -11.83 -13.24 2.95
N LEU A 200 -11.89 -12.29 2.03
CA LEU A 200 -12.87 -11.21 2.06
C LEU A 200 -14.29 -11.74 1.84
N TYR A 201 -14.46 -12.65 0.89
CA TYR A 201 -15.75 -13.30 0.63
C TYR A 201 -16.28 -14.03 1.87
N SER A 202 -15.43 -14.78 2.59
CA SER A 202 -15.82 -15.52 3.81
C SER A 202 -16.26 -14.60 4.96
N LYS A 203 -15.93 -13.32 4.89
CA LYS A 203 -16.31 -12.27 5.85
C LYS A 203 -17.40 -11.35 5.30
N GLU A 204 -18.00 -11.71 4.16
CA GLU A 204 -19.06 -10.94 3.50
C GLU A 204 -18.60 -9.48 3.17
N ILE A 205 -17.31 -9.28 2.91
CA ILE A 205 -16.73 -7.99 2.57
C ILE A 205 -16.70 -7.85 1.05
N PRO A 206 -17.45 -6.91 0.46
CA PRO A 206 -17.48 -6.72 -0.97
C PRO A 206 -16.18 -6.10 -1.48
N ILE A 207 -15.62 -6.66 -2.55
CA ILE A 207 -14.50 -6.08 -3.28
C ILE A 207 -15.08 -5.17 -4.36
N LEU A 208 -14.80 -3.86 -4.26
CA LEU A 208 -15.27 -2.86 -5.21
C LEU A 208 -14.38 -2.75 -6.43
N GLN A 209 -13.08 -2.90 -6.20
CA GLN A 209 -12.04 -2.89 -7.24
C GLN A 209 -10.79 -3.58 -6.70
N THR A 210 -10.02 -4.20 -7.57
CA THR A 210 -8.69 -4.72 -7.24
C THR A 210 -7.73 -4.47 -8.39
N THR A 211 -6.47 -4.27 -8.05
CA THR A 211 -5.36 -4.23 -9.00
C THR A 211 -4.10 -4.75 -8.31
N ASP A 212 -3.09 -5.11 -9.08
CA ASP A 212 -1.85 -5.64 -8.54
C ASP A 212 -0.62 -5.10 -9.26
N SER A 213 0.50 -5.24 -8.61
CA SER A 213 1.85 -5.03 -9.15
C SER A 213 2.77 -6.15 -8.68
N HIS A 214 4.04 -6.11 -9.06
CA HIS A 214 5.04 -7.09 -8.62
C HIS A 214 5.12 -7.27 -7.09
N THR A 215 4.88 -6.21 -6.34
CA THR A 215 5.12 -6.15 -4.89
C THR A 215 3.88 -5.81 -4.08
N THR A 216 2.75 -5.50 -4.71
CA THR A 216 1.57 -5.03 -3.99
C THR A 216 0.29 -5.50 -4.67
N ILE A 217 -0.68 -5.92 -3.85
CA ILE A 217 -2.07 -6.10 -4.26
C ILE A 217 -2.90 -5.03 -3.56
N TRP A 218 -3.71 -4.31 -4.32
CA TRP A 218 -4.64 -3.32 -3.80
C TRP A 218 -6.07 -3.84 -3.91
N VAL A 219 -6.83 -3.64 -2.85
CA VAL A 219 -8.25 -3.98 -2.81
C VAL A 219 -9.01 -2.78 -2.28
N LEU A 220 -10.00 -2.33 -3.02
CA LEU A 220 -10.93 -1.29 -2.60
C LEU A 220 -12.15 -1.95 -1.96
N VAL A 221 -12.51 -1.51 -0.77
CA VAL A 221 -13.65 -2.00 0.01
C VAL A 221 -14.47 -0.83 0.56
N PRO A 222 -15.72 -1.03 1.01
CA PRO A 222 -16.42 -0.01 1.78
C PRO A 222 -15.60 0.39 3.01
N GLU A 223 -15.59 1.67 3.35
CA GLU A 223 -14.81 2.21 4.49
C GLU A 223 -15.18 1.49 5.81
N GLU A 224 -16.45 1.24 6.03
CA GLU A 224 -16.97 0.53 7.21
C GLU A 224 -16.43 -0.90 7.37
N CYS A 225 -16.04 -1.53 6.26
CA CYS A 225 -15.48 -2.88 6.23
C CYS A 225 -13.95 -2.90 6.39
N SER A 226 -13.28 -1.76 6.33
CA SER A 226 -11.81 -1.68 6.21
C SER A 226 -11.07 -2.35 7.36
N THR A 227 -11.47 -2.09 8.60
CA THR A 227 -10.88 -2.70 9.80
C THR A 227 -11.02 -4.22 9.79
N ASN A 228 -12.22 -4.72 9.47
CA ASN A 228 -12.48 -6.16 9.41
C ASN A 228 -11.70 -6.82 8.26
N ALA A 229 -11.57 -6.13 7.13
CA ALA A 229 -10.79 -6.60 5.99
C ALA A 229 -9.30 -6.76 6.35
N ILE A 230 -8.70 -5.75 7.00
CA ILE A 230 -7.30 -5.81 7.41
C ILE A 230 -7.06 -6.94 8.40
N ARG A 231 -7.89 -7.07 9.43
CA ARG A 231 -7.79 -8.14 10.44
C ARG A 231 -7.90 -9.52 9.82
N ALA A 232 -8.90 -9.72 8.96
CA ALA A 232 -9.10 -11.00 8.28
C ALA A 232 -7.92 -11.37 7.38
N LEU A 233 -7.42 -10.42 6.58
CA LEU A 233 -6.28 -10.63 5.70
C LEU A 233 -4.98 -10.86 6.50
N HIS A 234 -4.74 -10.09 7.55
CA HIS A 234 -3.57 -10.25 8.42
C HIS A 234 -3.53 -11.66 9.03
N GLN A 235 -4.68 -12.14 9.52
CA GLN A 235 -4.80 -13.49 10.05
C GLN A 235 -4.64 -14.56 8.97
N ALA A 236 -5.31 -14.40 7.82
CA ALA A 236 -5.21 -15.35 6.71
C ALA A 236 -3.79 -15.51 6.20
N PHE A 237 -3.01 -14.42 6.12
CA PHE A 237 -1.62 -14.46 5.71
C PHE A 237 -0.64 -14.77 6.85
N GLU A 238 -1.15 -15.10 8.05
CA GLU A 238 -0.35 -15.51 9.20
C GLU A 238 0.66 -14.47 9.69
N LEU A 239 0.40 -13.19 9.44
CA LEU A 239 1.29 -12.08 9.82
C LEU A 239 1.37 -11.83 11.33
N HIS A 240 0.48 -12.45 12.11
CA HIS A 240 0.51 -12.47 13.57
C HIS A 240 1.54 -13.44 14.13
N LYS A 241 2.04 -14.38 13.33
CA LYS A 241 3.05 -15.34 13.79
C LYS A 241 4.40 -14.65 13.92
N PRO A 242 5.15 -14.94 14.99
CA PRO A 242 6.50 -14.43 15.12
C PRO A 242 7.34 -14.83 13.88
N ILE A 243 8.09 -13.89 13.34
CA ILE A 243 9.05 -14.18 12.27
C ILE A 243 10.17 -15.00 12.91
N THR A 244 10.06 -16.34 12.83
CA THR A 244 11.12 -17.24 13.28
C THR A 244 12.26 -17.19 12.29
N HIS A 245 13.45 -16.97 12.82
CA HIS A 245 14.73 -17.02 12.09
C HIS A 245 15.17 -18.46 11.83
#